data_4de54d346bfc6fd791f4ee5fff7f893a
#
_entry.id   4de54d346bfc6fd791f4ee5fff7f893a
#
_cell.length_a   1.000
_cell.length_b   1.000
_cell.length_c   1.000
_cell.angle_alpha   90.00
_cell.angle_beta   90.00
_cell.angle_gamma   90.00
#
_symmetry.space_group_name_H-M   'P 1'
#
loop_
_entity.id
_entity.type
_entity.pdbx_description
1 polymer ?
#
loop_
_entity_poly.entity_id
_entity_poly.type
_entity_poly.pdbx_seq_one_letter_code
_entity_poly.pdbx_strand_id
1 'polypeptide(L)'
;MKGKKIIALLLTAVMLLSMAACGQKTATDTTTAAAADGTTSGETAGEGLVEAFGKKAGDIGVVLILNTNLGDHAICDLSDAGLQEAAAMYGFRAKTVELGGDVTLQVPTMQEYAEDPDWDIIVCGTSNLKEAVQQVAEEHPDQKFILYDAQDEKGLPNVFSMDHCQNEGAYLAGVAAALLTTSEAPLANAEKTVGFVGGGENTALDDYLIGYIQGVHSVDEDINILVSWIGDFKDTAKGKELAVAQAGQGADVIFSVAGIAGLGTLAGCAESNIYSIGVDSDQYTVLLETDPTTAANICTSMYKKADVTVSTLIAKALDGTLEWGSYAKWGLQDGVVGLATDNDNYQSIFSEEQKSYLEGVQADATAGKLEILSAIGMDNDQLQQILATATK
;
A
#
# COMPACT_ATOMS: atom_id res chain seq x y z
N MET A 1 -18.44 -23.06 -54.47
CA MET A 1 -17.59 -24.18 -54.95
C MET A 1 -16.39 -24.23 -54.05
N LYS A 2 -16.35 -25.25 -53.21
CA LYS A 2 -15.29 -26.26 -52.98
C LYS A 2 -13.94 -25.63 -52.56
N GLY A 3 -13.26 -25.98 -51.50
CA GLY A 3 -13.34 -27.17 -50.65
C GLY A 3 -12.41 -27.15 -49.46
N LYS A 4 -12.73 -27.98 -48.56
CA LYS A 4 -12.13 -28.43 -47.30
C LYS A 4 -10.73 -29.02 -47.44
N LYS A 5 -9.97 -29.00 -46.31
CA LYS A 5 -9.18 -30.10 -45.64
C LYS A 5 -8.31 -29.49 -44.57
N ILE A 6 -8.48 -29.66 -43.25
CA ILE A 6 -8.28 -30.77 -42.30
C ILE A 6 -7.00 -31.59 -42.54
N ILE A 7 -6.16 -31.63 -41.47
CA ILE A 7 -5.24 -32.68 -40.96
C ILE A 7 -4.52 -32.02 -39.79
N ALA A 8 -4.73 -32.25 -38.50
CA ALA A 8 -4.62 -33.45 -37.64
C ALA A 8 -3.18 -33.72 -37.14
N LEU A 9 -3.04 -33.56 -35.84
CA LEU A 9 -2.33 -34.38 -34.81
C LEU A 9 -0.92 -34.91 -35.09
N LEU A 10 0.00 -34.67 -34.15
CA LEU A 10 0.86 -35.75 -33.60
C LEU A 10 1.48 -35.33 -32.25
N LEU A 11 1.04 -36.04 -31.20
CA LEU A 11 1.71 -36.22 -29.90
C LEU A 11 3.00 -37.02 -30.11
N THR A 12 4.09 -36.71 -29.37
CA THR A 12 5.00 -37.74 -28.89
C THR A 12 5.64 -37.28 -27.57
N ALA A 13 5.37 -38.05 -26.54
CA ALA A 13 6.04 -38.11 -25.27
C ALA A 13 7.33 -38.95 -25.40
N VAL A 14 8.42 -38.56 -24.76
CA VAL A 14 9.52 -39.49 -24.41
C VAL A 14 9.93 -39.25 -22.97
N MET A 15 9.85 -40.36 -22.22
CA MET A 15 10.27 -40.56 -20.84
C MET A 15 11.78 -40.91 -20.75
N LEU A 16 12.36 -40.54 -19.58
CA LEU A 16 13.33 -41.24 -18.73
C LEU A 16 14.71 -41.64 -19.29
N LEU A 17 15.78 -41.27 -18.60
CA LEU A 17 16.55 -42.19 -17.74
C LEU A 17 17.61 -41.48 -16.90
N SER A 18 17.64 -41.89 -15.63
CA SER A 18 18.64 -41.67 -14.58
C SER A 18 20.05 -42.18 -14.92
N MET A 19 21.10 -41.58 -14.33
CA MET A 19 22.08 -42.35 -13.57
C MET A 19 23.04 -41.48 -12.74
N ALA A 20 23.33 -41.97 -11.56
CA ALA A 20 24.17 -41.39 -10.52
C ALA A 20 25.69 -41.59 -10.80
N ALA A 21 26.50 -40.66 -10.28
CA ALA A 21 27.88 -41.00 -9.89
C ALA A 21 28.36 -40.12 -8.73
N CYS A 22 28.86 -40.75 -7.70
CA CYS A 22 29.50 -40.22 -6.49
C CYS A 22 30.83 -39.49 -6.76
N GLY A 23 31.15 -38.50 -5.85
CA GLY A 23 32.50 -37.92 -5.78
C GLY A 23 32.62 -36.84 -4.70
N GLN A 24 32.99 -37.17 -3.58
CA GLN A 24 33.67 -36.77 -2.33
C GLN A 24 34.12 -35.31 -2.14
N LYS A 25 33.59 -34.71 -1.01
CA LYS A 25 34.10 -33.76 0.01
C LYS A 25 35.19 -32.72 -0.31
N THR A 26 34.88 -31.48 -0.01
CA THR A 26 35.61 -30.66 0.98
C THR A 26 34.70 -29.59 1.59
N ALA A 27 34.81 -29.40 2.92
CA ALA A 27 34.01 -28.48 3.73
C ALA A 27 34.58 -27.07 3.63
N THR A 28 33.67 -26.10 3.59
CA THR A 28 33.93 -24.76 4.11
C THR A 28 32.62 -24.19 4.68
N ASP A 29 32.69 -23.80 5.93
CA ASP A 29 31.62 -23.19 6.70
C ASP A 29 31.08 -21.91 6.04
N THR A 30 29.76 -21.82 5.91
CA THR A 30 29.05 -20.55 5.80
C THR A 30 27.70 -20.70 6.48
N THR A 31 27.51 -19.94 7.52
CA THR A 31 26.29 -19.80 8.32
C THR A 31 25.11 -19.47 7.43
N THR A 32 24.20 -20.42 7.27
CA THR A 32 22.89 -20.22 6.66
C THR A 32 21.87 -19.93 7.73
N ALA A 33 21.13 -18.84 7.57
CA ALA A 33 19.91 -18.55 8.31
C ALA A 33 18.93 -19.70 8.14
N ALA A 34 18.35 -20.15 9.25
CA ALA A 34 17.39 -21.24 9.29
C ALA A 34 16.09 -20.83 8.60
N ALA A 35 15.82 -21.42 7.43
CA ALA A 35 14.48 -21.53 6.93
C ALA A 35 13.72 -22.51 7.84
N ALA A 36 12.58 -22.07 8.40
CA ALA A 36 11.69 -22.93 9.14
C ALA A 36 11.10 -23.97 8.18
N ASP A 37 11.47 -25.22 8.41
CA ASP A 37 10.93 -26.39 7.72
C ASP A 37 9.52 -26.67 8.25
N GLY A 38 8.51 -26.08 7.61
CA GLY A 38 7.11 -26.35 7.86
C GLY A 38 6.71 -27.66 7.19
N THR A 39 6.79 -28.77 7.90
CA THR A 39 6.12 -30.02 7.51
C THR A 39 4.62 -29.83 7.59
N THR A 40 3.99 -29.43 6.48
CA THR A 40 2.54 -29.50 6.29
C THR A 40 2.11 -30.96 6.22
N SER A 41 1.51 -31.46 7.30
CA SER A 41 0.57 -32.58 7.23
C SER A 41 -0.55 -32.18 6.27
N GLY A 42 -0.91 -33.07 5.35
CA GLY A 42 -1.91 -32.77 4.30
C GLY A 42 -3.34 -32.65 4.86
N GLU A 43 -3.60 -31.63 5.68
CA GLU A 43 -4.93 -31.18 6.04
C GLU A 43 -5.45 -30.27 4.93
N THR A 44 -6.69 -30.51 4.51
CA THR A 44 -7.40 -29.61 3.58
C THR A 44 -7.62 -28.26 4.26
N ALA A 45 -7.44 -27.16 3.53
CA ALA A 45 -7.73 -25.82 4.03
C ALA A 45 -9.15 -25.78 4.65
N GLY A 46 -9.27 -25.22 5.86
CA GLY A 46 -10.53 -25.14 6.62
C GLY A 46 -10.80 -26.28 7.61
N GLU A 47 -10.05 -27.40 7.57
CA GLU A 47 -10.26 -28.54 8.48
C GLU A 47 -9.42 -28.46 9.78
N GLY A 48 -8.37 -27.66 9.79
CA GLY A 48 -7.47 -27.48 10.93
C GLY A 48 -8.14 -26.77 12.12
N LEU A 49 -7.84 -27.19 13.36
CA LEU A 49 -8.27 -26.49 14.57
C LEU A 49 -7.42 -25.21 14.74
N VAL A 50 -8.08 -24.08 14.86
CA VAL A 50 -7.47 -22.79 15.22
C VAL A 50 -7.63 -22.60 16.72
N GLU A 51 -6.58 -22.92 17.49
CA GLU A 51 -6.62 -22.96 18.95
C GLU A 51 -6.99 -21.59 19.56
N ALA A 52 -6.56 -20.49 18.96
CA ALA A 52 -6.86 -19.13 19.41
C ALA A 52 -8.37 -18.84 19.48
N PHE A 53 -9.18 -19.51 18.66
CA PHE A 53 -10.64 -19.35 18.60
C PHE A 53 -11.38 -20.62 19.08
N GLY A 54 -10.70 -21.73 19.28
CA GLY A 54 -11.32 -23.01 19.63
C GLY A 54 -12.28 -23.54 18.56
N LYS A 55 -12.14 -23.10 17.32
CA LYS A 55 -12.95 -23.44 16.15
C LYS A 55 -12.10 -24.08 15.05
N LYS A 56 -12.71 -24.84 14.15
CA LYS A 56 -12.05 -25.17 12.88
C LYS A 56 -11.92 -23.90 12.03
N ALA A 57 -10.90 -23.83 11.20
CA ALA A 57 -10.68 -22.68 10.33
C ALA A 57 -11.93 -22.37 9.46
N GLY A 58 -12.59 -23.40 8.89
CA GLY A 58 -13.80 -23.23 8.10
C GLY A 58 -15.03 -22.70 8.85
N ASP A 59 -15.02 -22.76 10.18
CA ASP A 59 -16.07 -22.22 11.05
C ASP A 59 -15.78 -20.78 11.52
N ILE A 60 -14.58 -20.25 11.21
CA ILE A 60 -14.20 -18.87 11.52
C ILE A 60 -14.74 -17.94 10.45
N GLY A 61 -15.30 -16.81 10.85
CA GLY A 61 -15.70 -15.71 9.96
C GLY A 61 -14.83 -14.48 10.14
N VAL A 62 -14.31 -13.94 9.03
CA VAL A 62 -13.59 -12.68 8.99
C VAL A 62 -14.29 -11.74 8.02
N VAL A 63 -14.70 -10.58 8.51
CA VAL A 63 -15.31 -9.54 7.67
C VAL A 63 -14.38 -8.34 7.57
N LEU A 64 -14.14 -7.88 6.35
CA LEU A 64 -13.45 -6.63 6.05
C LEU A 64 -14.50 -5.56 5.76
N ILE A 65 -14.46 -4.45 6.49
CA ILE A 65 -15.33 -3.30 6.27
C ILE A 65 -14.51 -2.17 5.68
N LEU A 66 -14.84 -1.78 4.46
CA LEU A 66 -14.20 -0.69 3.73
C LEU A 66 -15.02 0.60 3.85
N ASN A 67 -14.36 1.70 4.17
CA ASN A 67 -15.03 3.01 4.24
C ASN A 67 -15.58 3.47 2.89
N THR A 68 -14.92 3.14 1.78
CA THR A 68 -15.32 3.50 0.41
C THR A 68 -15.69 2.25 -0.40
N ASN A 69 -15.42 2.26 -1.69
CA ASN A 69 -15.72 1.15 -2.59
C ASN A 69 -14.43 0.52 -3.13
N LEU A 70 -14.53 -0.71 -3.58
CA LEU A 70 -13.54 -1.36 -4.45
C LEU A 70 -13.42 -0.62 -5.79
N GLY A 71 -12.32 -0.86 -6.50
CA GLY A 71 -12.00 -0.24 -7.78
C GLY A 71 -11.17 1.05 -7.65
N ASP A 72 -10.54 1.28 -6.48
CA ASP A 72 -9.62 2.38 -6.27
C ASP A 72 -8.21 2.11 -6.82
N HIS A 73 -7.91 0.85 -7.17
CA HIS A 73 -6.58 0.38 -7.54
C HIS A 73 -5.51 0.72 -6.49
N ALA A 74 -5.93 0.84 -5.25
CA ALA A 74 -5.17 1.31 -4.11
C ALA A 74 -5.55 0.54 -2.84
N ILE A 75 -5.74 1.23 -1.70
CA ILE A 75 -5.86 0.61 -0.38
C ILE A 75 -7.07 -0.32 -0.23
N CYS A 76 -8.22 -0.01 -0.86
CA CYS A 76 -9.41 -0.86 -0.74
C CYS A 76 -9.22 -2.19 -1.50
N ASP A 77 -8.76 -2.13 -2.75
CA ASP A 77 -8.51 -3.33 -3.57
C ASP A 77 -7.40 -4.20 -2.96
N LEU A 78 -6.31 -3.59 -2.46
CA LEU A 78 -5.24 -4.31 -1.78
C LEU A 78 -5.73 -4.98 -0.50
N SER A 79 -6.56 -4.30 0.30
CA SER A 79 -7.09 -4.87 1.55
C SER A 79 -8.00 -6.07 1.30
N ASP A 80 -8.85 -5.99 0.28
CA ASP A 80 -9.67 -7.14 -0.14
C ASP A 80 -8.79 -8.28 -0.65
N ALA A 81 -7.78 -7.99 -1.47
CA ALA A 81 -6.83 -9.01 -1.94
C ALA A 81 -6.15 -9.73 -0.79
N GLY A 82 -5.71 -9.01 0.25
CA GLY A 82 -5.12 -9.60 1.45
C GLY A 82 -6.08 -10.46 2.25
N LEU A 83 -7.35 -10.06 2.39
CA LEU A 83 -8.39 -10.89 2.98
C LEU A 83 -8.61 -12.18 2.19
N GLN A 84 -8.74 -12.08 0.86
CA GLN A 84 -8.99 -13.25 0.00
C GLN A 84 -7.80 -14.20 -0.02
N GLU A 85 -6.56 -13.69 -0.03
CA GLU A 85 -5.35 -14.49 0.06
C GLU A 85 -5.30 -15.27 1.39
N ALA A 86 -5.53 -14.59 2.51
CA ALA A 86 -5.58 -15.25 3.82
C ALA A 86 -6.70 -16.30 3.88
N ALA A 87 -7.89 -16.00 3.34
CA ALA A 87 -9.00 -16.94 3.29
C ALA A 87 -8.67 -18.19 2.46
N ALA A 88 -8.00 -18.02 1.32
CA ALA A 88 -7.55 -19.14 0.49
C ALA A 88 -6.48 -19.99 1.18
N MET A 89 -5.61 -19.38 1.96
CA MET A 89 -4.53 -20.06 2.69
C MET A 89 -5.05 -20.85 3.90
N TYR A 90 -5.91 -20.24 4.71
CA TYR A 90 -6.36 -20.80 5.99
C TYR A 90 -7.73 -21.48 5.92
N GLY A 91 -8.55 -21.15 4.92
CA GLY A 91 -9.85 -21.79 4.69
C GLY A 91 -11.00 -21.25 5.55
N PHE A 92 -10.90 -20.04 6.10
CA PHE A 92 -11.96 -19.37 6.84
C PHE A 92 -12.99 -18.72 5.88
N ARG A 93 -14.15 -18.32 6.41
CA ARG A 93 -15.16 -17.56 5.66
C ARG A 93 -14.78 -16.09 5.60
N ALA A 94 -14.66 -15.55 4.39
CA ALA A 94 -14.34 -14.14 4.16
C ALA A 94 -15.54 -13.39 3.60
N LYS A 95 -15.68 -12.13 3.98
CA LYS A 95 -16.65 -11.19 3.41
C LYS A 95 -16.08 -9.79 3.39
N THR A 96 -16.26 -9.08 2.28
CA THR A 96 -15.97 -7.66 2.16
C THR A 96 -17.27 -6.86 2.09
N VAL A 97 -17.31 -5.76 2.82
CA VAL A 97 -18.44 -4.82 2.90
C VAL A 97 -17.98 -3.42 2.56
N GLU A 98 -18.63 -2.82 1.59
CA GLU A 98 -18.34 -1.48 1.08
C GLU A 98 -19.35 -0.48 1.64
N LEU A 99 -18.91 0.56 2.36
CA LEU A 99 -19.80 1.58 2.94
C LEU A 99 -20.05 2.77 1.99
N GLY A 100 -19.34 2.81 0.85
CA GLY A 100 -19.53 3.86 -0.16
C GLY A 100 -19.19 5.28 0.32
N GLY A 101 -18.48 5.43 1.42
CA GLY A 101 -18.16 6.72 2.07
C GLY A 101 -19.32 7.30 2.88
N ASP A 102 -20.38 6.52 3.16
CA ASP A 102 -21.48 6.95 4.00
C ASP A 102 -21.15 6.70 5.48
N VAL A 103 -20.77 7.77 6.19
CA VAL A 103 -20.41 7.71 7.61
C VAL A 103 -21.56 7.23 8.51
N THR A 104 -22.81 7.36 8.07
CA THR A 104 -23.97 6.95 8.85
C THR A 104 -24.14 5.42 8.89
N LEU A 105 -23.47 4.70 7.98
CA LEU A 105 -23.48 3.25 7.90
C LEU A 105 -22.37 2.60 8.75
N GLN A 106 -21.35 3.34 9.18
CA GLN A 106 -20.17 2.78 9.85
C GLN A 106 -20.54 1.99 11.11
N VAL A 107 -21.12 2.66 12.11
CA VAL A 107 -21.48 2.04 13.39
C VAL A 107 -22.55 0.95 13.22
N PRO A 108 -23.70 1.19 12.53
CA PRO A 108 -24.73 0.15 12.38
C PRO A 108 -24.21 -1.12 11.70
N THR A 109 -23.38 -0.97 10.66
CA THR A 109 -22.81 -2.12 9.97
C THR A 109 -21.86 -2.91 10.87
N MET A 110 -20.97 -2.24 11.61
CA MET A 110 -20.06 -2.92 12.54
C MET A 110 -20.82 -3.65 13.66
N GLN A 111 -21.89 -3.02 14.21
CA GLN A 111 -22.75 -3.65 15.21
C GLN A 111 -23.44 -4.91 14.68
N GLU A 112 -23.94 -4.88 13.44
CA GLU A 112 -24.54 -6.06 12.80
C GLU A 112 -23.57 -7.24 12.79
N TYR A 113 -22.31 -7.02 12.41
CA TYR A 113 -21.30 -8.08 12.41
C TYR A 113 -20.79 -8.46 13.79
N ALA A 114 -20.75 -7.53 14.74
CA ALA A 114 -20.34 -7.80 16.12
C ALA A 114 -21.40 -8.58 16.93
N GLU A 115 -22.67 -8.48 16.54
CA GLU A 115 -23.79 -9.22 17.13
C GLU A 115 -24.00 -10.62 16.52
N ASP A 116 -23.47 -10.86 15.30
CA ASP A 116 -23.60 -12.11 14.60
C ASP A 116 -22.46 -13.08 14.97
N PRO A 117 -22.74 -14.19 15.70
CA PRO A 117 -21.74 -15.14 16.18
C PRO A 117 -20.98 -15.88 15.05
N ASP A 118 -21.41 -15.70 13.82
CA ASP A 118 -20.75 -16.26 12.65
C ASP A 118 -19.47 -15.48 12.25
N TRP A 119 -19.23 -14.29 12.82
CA TRP A 119 -18.08 -13.45 12.50
C TRP A 119 -17.19 -13.28 13.74
N ASP A 120 -15.98 -13.80 13.67
CA ASP A 120 -15.01 -13.81 14.77
C ASP A 120 -14.07 -12.60 14.77
N ILE A 121 -13.75 -12.09 13.58
CA ILE A 121 -12.84 -10.96 13.40
C ILE A 121 -13.47 -9.93 12.47
N ILE A 122 -13.51 -8.69 12.90
CA ILE A 122 -13.86 -7.53 12.08
C ILE A 122 -12.59 -6.77 11.75
N VAL A 123 -12.26 -6.69 10.46
CA VAL A 123 -11.09 -5.96 9.95
C VAL A 123 -11.58 -4.64 9.37
N CYS A 124 -11.01 -3.54 9.83
CA CYS A 124 -11.33 -2.20 9.37
C CYS A 124 -10.05 -1.43 9.07
N GLY A 125 -10.08 -0.58 8.07
CA GLY A 125 -8.93 0.22 7.70
C GLY A 125 -9.21 1.70 7.59
N THR A 126 -8.12 2.46 7.75
CA THR A 126 -8.04 3.90 7.66
C THR A 126 -8.63 4.65 8.87
N SER A 127 -8.11 5.86 9.10
CA SER A 127 -8.54 6.73 10.20
C SER A 127 -10.04 7.08 10.17
N ASN A 128 -10.69 6.97 9.00
CA ASN A 128 -12.12 7.25 8.84
C ASN A 128 -13.03 6.26 9.61
N LEU A 129 -12.57 5.03 9.87
CA LEU A 129 -13.34 4.02 10.59
C LEU A 129 -12.98 3.92 12.08
N LYS A 130 -11.94 4.61 12.53
CA LYS A 130 -11.39 4.52 13.89
C LYS A 130 -12.43 4.75 14.97
N GLU A 131 -13.18 5.84 14.90
CA GLU A 131 -14.16 6.19 15.94
C GLU A 131 -15.28 5.15 16.01
N ALA A 132 -15.73 4.64 14.87
CA ALA A 132 -16.74 3.59 14.82
C ALA A 132 -16.22 2.26 15.41
N VAL A 133 -14.98 1.88 15.09
CA VAL A 133 -14.33 0.71 15.70
C VAL A 133 -14.23 0.86 17.22
N GLN A 134 -13.76 2.00 17.71
CA GLN A 134 -13.63 2.26 19.14
C GLN A 134 -14.98 2.20 19.87
N GLN A 135 -16.03 2.75 19.26
CA GLN A 135 -17.38 2.70 19.84
C GLN A 135 -17.89 1.26 19.92
N VAL A 136 -17.86 0.54 18.79
CA VAL A 136 -18.44 -0.82 18.75
C VAL A 136 -17.59 -1.82 19.55
N ALA A 137 -16.28 -1.67 19.57
CA ALA A 137 -15.40 -2.52 20.38
C ALA A 137 -15.62 -2.35 21.90
N GLU A 138 -15.96 -1.14 22.37
CA GLU A 138 -16.36 -0.91 23.77
C GLU A 138 -17.70 -1.57 24.10
N GLU A 139 -18.65 -1.58 23.16
CA GLU A 139 -19.98 -2.18 23.34
C GLU A 139 -19.93 -3.72 23.22
N HIS A 140 -18.96 -4.26 22.49
CA HIS A 140 -18.77 -5.71 22.23
C HIS A 140 -17.37 -6.21 22.62
N PRO A 141 -17.06 -6.32 23.94
CA PRO A 141 -15.70 -6.62 24.39
C PRO A 141 -15.18 -8.02 24.04
N ASP A 142 -16.07 -8.95 23.68
CA ASP A 142 -15.70 -10.31 23.27
C ASP A 142 -15.38 -10.39 21.76
N GLN A 143 -15.86 -9.42 20.95
CA GLN A 143 -15.58 -9.33 19.52
C GLN A 143 -14.15 -8.86 19.26
N LYS A 144 -13.47 -9.44 18.28
CA LYS A 144 -12.11 -9.07 17.90
C LYS A 144 -12.10 -8.09 16.71
N PHE A 145 -11.31 -7.01 16.85
CA PHE A 145 -11.16 -5.98 15.84
C PHE A 145 -9.70 -5.82 15.44
N ILE A 146 -9.44 -5.80 14.15
CA ILE A 146 -8.16 -5.39 13.57
C ILE A 146 -8.39 -4.03 12.91
N LEU A 147 -7.73 -2.99 13.41
CA LEU A 147 -7.75 -1.64 12.86
C LEU A 147 -6.39 -1.35 12.24
N TYR A 148 -6.29 -1.38 10.91
CA TYR A 148 -5.05 -1.01 10.21
C TYR A 148 -5.13 0.42 9.67
N ASP A 149 -3.98 1.06 9.50
CA ASP A 149 -3.82 2.44 9.02
C ASP A 149 -4.51 3.46 9.93
N ALA A 150 -4.57 3.15 11.22
CA ALA A 150 -5.03 4.03 12.29
C ALA A 150 -4.65 3.45 13.67
N GLN A 151 -4.40 4.33 14.63
CA GLN A 151 -4.14 3.95 16.02
C GLN A 151 -5.45 3.94 16.83
N ASP A 152 -5.64 2.91 17.63
CA ASP A 152 -6.61 2.93 18.75
C ASP A 152 -5.95 3.56 19.98
N GLU A 153 -6.15 4.85 20.20
CA GLU A 153 -5.60 5.57 21.35
C GLU A 153 -6.26 5.21 22.67
N LYS A 154 -7.43 4.52 22.63
CA LYS A 154 -8.11 4.04 23.85
C LYS A 154 -7.45 2.78 24.41
N GLY A 155 -6.70 2.03 23.60
CA GLY A 155 -6.04 0.80 24.02
C GLY A 155 -7.04 -0.29 24.43
N LEU A 156 -8.10 -0.48 23.63
CA LEU A 156 -9.16 -1.44 23.92
C LEU A 156 -8.62 -2.87 23.85
N PRO A 157 -8.89 -3.74 24.84
CA PRO A 157 -8.25 -5.06 24.95
C PRO A 157 -8.65 -6.05 23.87
N ASN A 158 -9.66 -5.75 23.07
CA ASN A 158 -10.16 -6.55 21.95
C ASN A 158 -9.82 -5.94 20.58
N VAL A 159 -9.06 -4.83 20.53
CA VAL A 159 -8.61 -4.17 19.30
C VAL A 159 -7.10 -4.37 19.18
N PHE A 160 -6.63 -4.82 18.02
CA PHE A 160 -5.27 -4.61 17.57
C PHE A 160 -5.26 -3.46 16.57
N SER A 161 -4.36 -2.52 16.75
CA SER A 161 -4.25 -1.40 15.80
C SER A 161 -2.84 -1.21 15.27
N MET A 162 -2.71 -0.65 14.07
CA MET A 162 -1.41 -0.32 13.49
C MET A 162 -1.49 0.82 12.48
N ASP A 163 -0.41 1.59 12.39
CA ASP A 163 -0.18 2.54 11.33
C ASP A 163 0.93 2.07 10.39
N HIS A 164 0.79 2.39 9.11
CA HIS A 164 1.92 2.36 8.19
C HIS A 164 2.78 3.62 8.39
N CYS A 165 4.09 3.47 8.29
CA CYS A 165 5.02 4.62 8.24
C CYS A 165 5.03 5.19 6.81
N GLN A 166 3.90 5.75 6.38
CA GLN A 166 3.77 6.31 5.03
C GLN A 166 4.70 7.49 4.78
N ASN A 167 5.08 8.23 5.82
CA ASN A 167 6.11 9.26 5.77
C ASN A 167 7.44 8.75 5.21
N GLU A 168 7.83 7.52 5.54
CA GLU A 168 9.08 6.92 5.05
C GLU A 168 9.03 6.65 3.54
N GLY A 169 7.92 6.07 3.05
CA GLY A 169 7.71 5.86 1.62
C GLY A 169 7.55 7.17 0.86
N ALA A 170 6.84 8.16 1.44
CA ALA A 170 6.68 9.49 0.87
C ALA A 170 8.00 10.27 0.82
N TYR A 171 8.90 10.08 1.78
CA TYR A 171 10.26 10.61 1.73
C TYR A 171 11.00 10.11 0.48
N LEU A 172 10.94 8.81 0.20
CA LEU A 172 11.53 8.24 -1.02
C LEU A 172 10.87 8.80 -2.29
N ALA A 173 9.54 8.99 -2.29
CA ALA A 173 8.83 9.62 -3.40
C ALA A 173 9.29 11.07 -3.61
N GLY A 174 9.53 11.82 -2.54
CA GLY A 174 10.10 13.16 -2.59
C GLY A 174 11.50 13.20 -3.18
N VAL A 175 12.37 12.28 -2.76
CA VAL A 175 13.71 12.12 -3.35
C VAL A 175 13.61 11.81 -4.84
N ALA A 176 12.72 10.90 -5.26
CA ALA A 176 12.52 10.55 -6.67
C ALA A 176 12.04 11.75 -7.49
N ALA A 177 11.07 12.52 -6.97
CA ALA A 177 10.58 13.74 -7.62
C ALA A 177 11.70 14.78 -7.80
N ALA A 178 12.50 15.01 -6.75
CA ALA A 178 13.61 15.97 -6.78
C ALA A 178 14.71 15.58 -7.78
N LEU A 179 15.04 14.29 -7.85
CA LEU A 179 16.02 13.78 -8.81
C LEU A 179 15.54 13.95 -10.26
N LEU A 180 14.24 13.82 -10.52
CA LEU A 180 13.69 14.02 -11.87
C LEU A 180 13.61 15.49 -12.24
N THR A 181 13.02 16.35 -11.41
CA THR A 181 12.87 17.78 -11.71
C THR A 181 14.19 18.53 -11.87
N THR A 182 15.27 18.01 -11.27
CA THR A 182 16.64 18.58 -11.41
C THR A 182 17.48 17.93 -12.50
N SER A 183 16.91 17.02 -13.29
CA SER A 183 17.62 16.26 -14.31
C SER A 183 17.32 16.75 -15.75
N GLU A 184 17.97 16.12 -16.73
CA GLU A 184 17.66 16.28 -18.14
C GLU A 184 16.64 15.23 -18.65
N ALA A 185 15.79 14.68 -17.75
CA ALA A 185 14.75 13.72 -18.14
C ALA A 185 13.76 14.36 -19.12
N PRO A 186 13.19 13.59 -20.09
CA PRO A 186 12.44 14.15 -21.21
C PRO A 186 11.26 15.06 -20.85
N LEU A 187 10.64 14.87 -19.68
CA LEU A 187 9.50 15.68 -19.23
C LEU A 187 9.87 16.66 -18.12
N ALA A 188 11.14 16.67 -17.64
CA ALA A 188 11.63 17.65 -16.69
C ALA A 188 11.75 19.04 -17.34
N ASN A 189 11.56 20.11 -16.57
CA ASN A 189 11.68 21.48 -17.02
C ASN A 189 12.69 22.28 -16.14
N ALA A 190 12.89 23.55 -16.44
CA ALA A 190 13.86 24.38 -15.71
C ALA A 190 13.32 25.05 -14.46
N GLU A 191 12.03 24.89 -14.15
CA GLU A 191 11.35 25.63 -13.08
C GLU A 191 11.62 25.06 -11.68
N LYS A 192 12.20 23.84 -11.60
CA LYS A 192 12.46 23.15 -10.33
C LYS A 192 11.24 23.16 -9.40
N THR A 193 10.11 22.77 -9.93
CA THR A 193 8.83 22.75 -9.19
C THR A 193 8.21 21.37 -9.26
N VAL A 194 7.86 20.83 -8.10
CA VAL A 194 7.15 19.56 -8.00
C VAL A 194 5.79 19.77 -7.32
N GLY A 195 4.91 18.80 -7.42
CA GLY A 195 3.56 18.88 -6.87
C GLY A 195 3.21 17.77 -5.91
N PHE A 196 2.25 18.06 -5.03
CA PHE A 196 1.54 17.10 -4.21
C PHE A 196 0.03 17.37 -4.36
N VAL A 197 -0.74 16.34 -4.68
CA VAL A 197 -2.21 16.42 -4.73
C VAL A 197 -2.78 15.37 -3.79
N GLY A 198 -3.37 15.83 -2.68
CA GLY A 198 -3.97 15.00 -1.66
C GLY A 198 -5.51 14.95 -1.73
N GLY A 199 -6.11 13.85 -1.28
CA GLY A 199 -7.58 13.68 -1.24
C GLY A 199 -8.24 14.63 -0.26
N GLY A 200 -7.73 14.75 0.97
CA GLY A 200 -8.26 15.63 1.99
C GLY A 200 -7.25 15.91 3.09
N GLU A 201 -7.40 17.02 3.78
CA GLU A 201 -6.52 17.38 4.91
C GLU A 201 -6.86 16.54 6.14
N ASN A 202 -5.95 15.69 6.53
CA ASN A 202 -6.00 14.94 7.78
C ASN A 202 -4.59 14.45 8.15
N THR A 203 -4.40 14.01 9.40
CA THR A 203 -3.08 13.62 9.93
C THR A 203 -2.38 12.56 9.08
N ALA A 204 -3.12 11.61 8.49
CA ALA A 204 -2.51 10.57 7.65
C ALA A 204 -1.94 11.16 6.35
N LEU A 205 -2.66 12.10 5.70
CA LEU A 205 -2.18 12.75 4.49
C LEU A 205 -1.10 13.81 4.79
N ASP A 206 -1.18 14.47 5.95
CA ASP A 206 -0.10 15.34 6.42
C ASP A 206 1.20 14.54 6.62
N ASP A 207 1.10 13.28 7.07
CA ASP A 207 2.24 12.38 7.24
C ASP A 207 2.94 12.06 5.90
N TYR A 208 2.17 11.79 4.82
CA TYR A 208 2.70 11.70 3.45
C TYR A 208 3.35 13.01 3.02
N LEU A 209 2.68 14.14 3.26
CA LEU A 209 3.14 15.45 2.78
C LEU A 209 4.45 15.87 3.43
N ILE A 210 4.61 15.72 4.75
CA ILE A 210 5.86 16.10 5.42
C ILE A 210 7.02 15.18 5.04
N GLY A 211 6.77 13.88 4.87
CA GLY A 211 7.78 12.95 4.34
C GLY A 211 8.22 13.39 2.93
N TYR A 212 7.25 13.69 2.06
CA TYR A 212 7.52 14.16 0.70
C TYR A 212 8.34 15.46 0.67
N ILE A 213 7.93 16.47 1.45
CA ILE A 213 8.66 17.76 1.57
C ILE A 213 10.10 17.50 2.02
N GLN A 214 10.29 16.70 3.07
CA GLN A 214 11.60 16.39 3.60
C GLN A 214 12.46 15.65 2.56
N GLY A 215 11.88 14.69 1.82
CA GLY A 215 12.55 13.97 0.76
C GLY A 215 12.98 14.88 -0.39
N VAL A 216 12.11 15.77 -0.85
CA VAL A 216 12.42 16.77 -1.89
C VAL A 216 13.57 17.65 -1.46
N HIS A 217 13.50 18.24 -0.28
CA HIS A 217 14.49 19.19 0.22
C HIS A 217 15.80 18.52 0.64
N SER A 218 15.83 17.20 0.83
CA SER A 218 17.08 16.46 1.07
C SER A 218 17.99 16.41 -0.16
N VAL A 219 17.42 16.59 -1.36
CA VAL A 219 18.15 16.62 -2.64
C VAL A 219 18.53 18.06 -3.03
N ASP A 220 17.55 18.96 -3.02
CA ASP A 220 17.76 20.38 -3.35
C ASP A 220 16.71 21.22 -2.58
N GLU A 221 17.19 22.05 -1.65
CA GLU A 221 16.34 22.93 -0.83
C GLU A 221 15.64 24.02 -1.65
N ASP A 222 16.09 24.31 -2.88
CA ASP A 222 15.53 25.34 -3.73
C ASP A 222 14.36 24.85 -4.58
N ILE A 223 14.00 23.58 -4.53
CA ILE A 223 12.82 23.05 -5.23
C ILE A 223 11.55 23.59 -4.57
N ASN A 224 10.67 24.18 -5.37
CA ASN A 224 9.34 24.62 -4.95
C ASN A 224 8.34 23.45 -4.97
N ILE A 225 7.51 23.34 -3.95
CA ILE A 225 6.50 22.27 -3.83
C ILE A 225 5.10 22.89 -3.83
N LEU A 226 4.31 22.59 -4.85
CA LEU A 226 2.90 23.00 -4.92
C LEU A 226 2.03 21.96 -4.21
N VAL A 227 1.22 22.40 -3.25
CA VAL A 227 0.31 21.52 -2.51
C VAL A 227 -1.13 21.88 -2.86
N SER A 228 -1.93 20.84 -3.17
CA SER A 228 -3.37 21.01 -3.44
C SER A 228 -4.18 19.89 -2.81
N TRP A 229 -5.39 20.21 -2.35
CA TRP A 229 -6.32 19.28 -1.75
C TRP A 229 -7.59 19.18 -2.61
N ILE A 230 -8.01 17.97 -2.93
CA ILE A 230 -9.23 17.72 -3.71
C ILE A 230 -10.47 18.02 -2.86
N GLY A 231 -10.41 17.67 -1.57
CA GLY A 231 -11.51 17.81 -0.61
C GLY A 231 -12.30 16.52 -0.40
N ASP A 232 -12.04 15.48 -1.21
CA ASP A 232 -12.57 14.14 -1.03
C ASP A 232 -11.69 13.10 -1.76
N PHE A 233 -12.07 11.82 -1.71
CA PHE A 233 -11.33 10.70 -2.33
C PHE A 233 -12.00 10.12 -3.58
N LYS A 234 -12.99 10.82 -4.17
CA LYS A 234 -13.82 10.31 -5.29
C LYS A 234 -13.85 11.22 -6.50
N ASP A 235 -13.68 12.54 -6.33
CA ASP A 235 -13.80 13.53 -7.39
C ASP A 235 -12.57 13.50 -8.33
N THR A 236 -12.59 12.57 -9.30
CA THR A 236 -11.55 12.46 -10.32
C THR A 236 -11.45 13.70 -11.21
N ALA A 237 -12.57 14.42 -11.44
CA ALA A 237 -12.56 15.63 -12.25
C ALA A 237 -11.78 16.75 -11.54
N LYS A 238 -11.97 16.88 -10.23
CA LYS A 238 -11.22 17.85 -9.41
C LYS A 238 -9.74 17.49 -9.30
N GLY A 239 -9.42 16.19 -9.11
CA GLY A 239 -8.04 15.72 -9.13
C GLY A 239 -7.32 16.10 -10.42
N LYS A 240 -7.97 15.89 -11.56
CA LYS A 240 -7.45 16.27 -12.88
C LYS A 240 -7.24 17.77 -13.03
N GLU A 241 -8.24 18.59 -12.63
CA GLU A 241 -8.15 20.04 -12.65
C GLU A 241 -6.93 20.55 -11.87
N LEU A 242 -6.70 20.03 -10.66
CA LEU A 242 -5.60 20.44 -9.81
C LEU A 242 -4.23 20.05 -10.39
N ALA A 243 -4.10 18.86 -10.96
CA ALA A 243 -2.87 18.45 -11.64
C ALA A 243 -2.53 19.36 -12.82
N VAL A 244 -3.51 19.64 -13.69
CA VAL A 244 -3.35 20.58 -14.82
C VAL A 244 -2.96 21.98 -14.34
N ALA A 245 -3.57 22.43 -13.22
CA ALA A 245 -3.26 23.75 -12.65
C ALA A 245 -1.82 23.81 -12.09
N GLN A 246 -1.34 22.75 -11.41
CA GLN A 246 0.04 22.68 -10.91
C GLN A 246 1.04 22.58 -12.06
N ALA A 247 0.76 21.79 -13.11
CA ALA A 247 1.57 21.74 -14.33
C ALA A 247 1.67 23.12 -14.98
N GLY A 248 0.56 23.87 -15.04
CA GLY A 248 0.54 25.25 -15.53
C GLY A 248 1.34 26.25 -14.68
N GLN A 249 1.68 25.89 -13.45
CA GLN A 249 2.56 26.65 -12.54
C GLN A 249 4.01 26.14 -12.55
N GLY A 250 4.34 25.23 -13.45
CA GLY A 250 5.71 24.74 -13.65
C GLY A 250 6.04 23.42 -12.99
N ALA A 251 5.09 22.76 -12.31
CA ALA A 251 5.33 21.43 -11.79
C ALA A 251 5.53 20.44 -12.95
N ASP A 252 6.59 19.62 -12.87
CA ASP A 252 6.92 18.59 -13.85
C ASP A 252 6.89 17.17 -13.28
N VAL A 253 6.73 17.03 -11.96
CA VAL A 253 6.45 15.77 -11.26
C VAL A 253 5.39 16.02 -10.20
N ILE A 254 4.30 15.26 -10.18
CA ILE A 254 3.24 15.39 -9.16
C ILE A 254 3.05 14.06 -8.44
N PHE A 255 3.13 14.08 -7.09
CA PHE A 255 2.77 12.94 -6.25
C PHE A 255 1.26 12.97 -5.95
N SER A 256 0.55 11.90 -6.30
CA SER A 256 -0.91 11.76 -6.16
C SER A 256 -1.26 10.86 -4.99
N VAL A 257 -1.89 11.42 -3.94
CA VAL A 257 -2.29 10.69 -2.73
C VAL A 257 -3.78 10.91 -2.46
N ALA A 258 -4.66 10.30 -3.25
CA ALA A 258 -6.08 10.64 -3.23
C ALA A 258 -7.06 9.49 -3.57
N GLY A 259 -6.67 8.23 -3.45
CA GLY A 259 -7.54 7.09 -3.79
C GLY A 259 -8.10 7.18 -5.22
N ILE A 260 -9.42 6.95 -5.40
CA ILE A 260 -10.09 7.05 -6.71
C ILE A 260 -9.89 8.43 -7.35
N ALA A 261 -10.01 9.51 -6.56
CA ALA A 261 -9.80 10.86 -7.08
C ALA A 261 -8.38 11.07 -7.63
N GLY A 262 -7.40 10.33 -7.10
CA GLY A 262 -6.01 10.31 -7.56
C GLY A 262 -5.84 9.80 -9.00
N LEU A 263 -6.71 8.92 -9.50
CA LEU A 263 -6.70 8.52 -10.91
C LEU A 263 -6.92 9.73 -11.83
N GLY A 264 -7.74 10.68 -11.39
CA GLY A 264 -7.90 11.95 -12.08
C GLY A 264 -6.61 12.78 -12.10
N THR A 265 -5.89 12.83 -10.98
CA THR A 265 -4.58 13.50 -10.88
C THR A 265 -3.58 12.91 -11.88
N LEU A 266 -3.45 11.57 -11.92
CA LEU A 266 -2.58 10.88 -12.87
C LEU A 266 -2.95 11.19 -14.33
N ALA A 267 -4.26 11.17 -14.65
CA ALA A 267 -4.75 11.53 -15.98
C ALA A 267 -4.47 13.01 -16.33
N GLY A 268 -4.51 13.93 -15.35
CA GLY A 268 -4.14 15.32 -15.53
C GLY A 268 -2.66 15.52 -15.81
N CYS A 269 -1.79 14.74 -15.15
CA CYS A 269 -0.36 14.71 -15.42
C CYS A 269 -0.07 14.22 -16.85
N ALA A 270 -0.73 13.15 -17.28
CA ALA A 270 -0.61 12.63 -18.63
C ALA A 270 -1.07 13.65 -19.69
N GLU A 271 -2.23 14.32 -19.47
CA GLU A 271 -2.72 15.39 -20.37
C GLU A 271 -1.72 16.56 -20.46
N SER A 272 -1.08 16.90 -19.35
CA SER A 272 -0.09 17.98 -19.26
C SER A 272 1.30 17.57 -19.71
N ASN A 273 1.50 16.29 -20.06
CA ASN A 273 2.78 15.70 -20.45
C ASN A 273 3.90 15.94 -19.41
N ILE A 274 3.59 15.65 -18.14
CA ILE A 274 4.52 15.71 -17.02
C ILE A 274 4.56 14.34 -16.31
N TYR A 275 5.55 14.11 -15.47
CA TYR A 275 5.62 12.90 -14.65
C TYR A 275 4.61 12.90 -13.51
N SER A 276 4.22 11.71 -13.09
CA SER A 276 3.46 11.49 -11.87
C SER A 276 4.06 10.38 -11.02
N ILE A 277 3.84 10.46 -9.72
CA ILE A 277 4.12 9.40 -8.76
C ILE A 277 2.78 8.90 -8.23
N GLY A 278 2.54 7.59 -8.38
CA GLY A 278 1.35 6.93 -7.87
C GLY A 278 1.45 6.60 -6.38
N VAL A 279 0.37 6.04 -5.80
CA VAL A 279 0.30 5.67 -4.39
C VAL A 279 -0.33 4.30 -4.18
N ASP A 280 -0.03 3.67 -3.03
CA ASP A 280 -0.52 2.41 -2.49
C ASP A 280 -0.13 1.17 -3.30
N SER A 281 -0.32 1.15 -4.61
CA SER A 281 0.05 0.06 -5.52
C SER A 281 1.06 0.53 -6.59
N ASP A 282 1.65 -0.39 -7.34
CA ASP A 282 2.35 -0.02 -8.59
C ASP A 282 1.32 0.37 -9.66
N GLN A 283 0.90 1.64 -9.62
CA GLN A 283 -0.15 2.17 -10.49
C GLN A 283 0.26 2.20 -11.97
N TYR A 284 1.56 2.20 -12.30
CA TYR A 284 2.01 1.98 -13.68
C TYR A 284 1.54 0.61 -14.18
N THR A 285 1.90 -0.45 -13.45
CA THR A 285 1.55 -1.82 -13.85
C THR A 285 0.04 -2.04 -13.86
N VAL A 286 -0.67 -1.50 -12.87
CA VAL A 286 -2.14 -1.62 -12.77
C VAL A 286 -2.86 -0.93 -13.93
N LEU A 287 -2.42 0.26 -14.33
CA LEU A 287 -3.07 1.02 -15.39
C LEU A 287 -2.59 0.66 -16.81
N LEU A 288 -1.49 -0.10 -16.94
CA LEU A 288 -0.87 -0.39 -18.25
C LEU A 288 -1.83 -1.04 -19.25
N GLU A 289 -2.73 -1.91 -18.79
CA GLU A 289 -3.70 -2.59 -19.66
C GLU A 289 -4.97 -1.75 -19.91
N THR A 290 -5.39 -0.92 -18.96
CA THR A 290 -6.68 -0.20 -19.01
C THR A 290 -6.54 1.24 -19.49
N ASP A 291 -5.47 1.93 -19.13
CA ASP A 291 -5.13 3.29 -19.53
C ASP A 291 -3.62 3.47 -19.76
N PRO A 292 -3.06 2.90 -20.84
CA PRO A 292 -1.63 2.98 -21.14
C PRO A 292 -1.12 4.41 -21.35
N THR A 293 -2.01 5.36 -21.69
CA THR A 293 -1.65 6.77 -21.86
C THR A 293 -1.31 7.40 -20.52
N THR A 294 -2.15 7.19 -19.51
CA THR A 294 -1.88 7.65 -18.15
C THR A 294 -0.69 6.91 -17.55
N ALA A 295 -0.64 5.58 -17.71
CA ALA A 295 0.46 4.76 -17.21
C ALA A 295 1.84 5.26 -17.68
N ALA A 296 1.98 5.66 -18.95
CA ALA A 296 3.26 6.11 -19.52
C ALA A 296 3.91 7.30 -18.80
N ASN A 297 3.12 8.10 -18.07
CA ASN A 297 3.61 9.25 -17.31
C ASN A 297 3.91 8.94 -15.82
N ILE A 298 3.56 7.72 -15.34
CA ILE A 298 3.85 7.31 -13.95
C ILE A 298 5.30 6.84 -13.88
N CYS A 299 6.17 7.65 -13.28
CA CYS A 299 7.59 7.33 -13.19
C CYS A 299 7.90 6.29 -12.10
N THR A 300 7.14 6.28 -11.05
CA THR A 300 7.14 5.28 -9.95
C THR A 300 5.83 5.40 -9.16
N SER A 301 5.65 4.53 -8.17
CA SER A 301 4.59 4.65 -7.18
C SER A 301 5.16 4.40 -5.79
N MET A 302 4.70 5.18 -4.80
CA MET A 302 4.93 4.87 -3.40
C MET A 302 3.93 3.78 -3.00
N TYR A 303 4.39 2.54 -2.83
CA TYR A 303 3.49 1.46 -2.43
C TYR A 303 3.28 1.43 -0.91
N LYS A 304 2.06 1.06 -0.53
CA LYS A 304 1.65 0.71 0.83
C LYS A 304 0.91 -0.62 0.75
N LYS A 305 1.60 -1.71 1.09
CA LYS A 305 1.13 -3.09 0.90
C LYS A 305 0.06 -3.48 1.91
N ALA A 306 -1.13 -2.93 1.74
CA ALA A 306 -2.27 -3.26 2.59
C ALA A 306 -2.71 -4.73 2.46
N ASP A 307 -2.47 -5.36 1.31
CA ASP A 307 -2.66 -6.80 1.08
C ASP A 307 -1.79 -7.64 2.03
N VAL A 308 -0.49 -7.38 2.06
CA VAL A 308 0.45 -8.05 2.97
C VAL A 308 0.10 -7.75 4.42
N THR A 309 -0.29 -6.52 4.72
CA THR A 309 -0.67 -6.11 6.09
C THR A 309 -1.90 -6.88 6.56
N VAL A 310 -3.00 -6.85 5.80
CA VAL A 310 -4.25 -7.51 6.16
C VAL A 310 -4.06 -9.02 6.27
N SER A 311 -3.42 -9.65 5.28
CA SER A 311 -3.17 -11.10 5.31
C SER A 311 -2.30 -11.51 6.51
N THR A 312 -1.24 -10.74 6.81
CA THR A 312 -0.35 -11.01 7.95
C THR A 312 -1.06 -10.83 9.29
N LEU A 313 -1.88 -9.79 9.46
CA LEU A 313 -2.60 -9.55 10.71
C LEU A 313 -3.66 -10.63 10.97
N ILE A 314 -4.39 -11.05 9.93
CA ILE A 314 -5.33 -12.17 10.04
C ILE A 314 -4.58 -13.45 10.38
N ALA A 315 -3.47 -13.76 9.71
CA ALA A 315 -2.64 -14.91 10.01
C ALA A 315 -2.20 -14.95 11.47
N LYS A 316 -1.66 -13.82 11.99
CA LYS A 316 -1.26 -13.69 13.40
C LYS A 316 -2.42 -13.86 14.36
N ALA A 317 -3.63 -13.37 14.01
CA ALA A 317 -4.82 -13.56 14.84
C ALA A 317 -5.20 -15.05 14.91
N LEU A 318 -5.19 -15.75 13.77
CA LEU A 318 -5.48 -17.18 13.70
C LEU A 318 -4.45 -18.04 14.42
N ASP A 319 -3.15 -17.69 14.28
CA ASP A 319 -2.05 -18.39 14.96
C ASP A 319 -1.96 -18.06 16.47
N GLY A 320 -2.78 -17.13 16.97
CA GLY A 320 -2.78 -16.70 18.38
C GLY A 320 -1.54 -15.87 18.76
N THR A 321 -0.80 -15.32 17.80
CA THR A 321 0.39 -14.49 18.02
C THR A 321 0.11 -12.99 17.92
N LEU A 322 -1.13 -12.60 17.57
CA LEU A 322 -1.54 -11.20 17.57
C LEU A 322 -1.80 -10.74 19.02
N GLU A 323 -1.08 -9.72 19.47
CA GLU A 323 -1.24 -9.17 20.82
C GLU A 323 -2.42 -8.19 20.85
N TRP A 324 -3.60 -8.67 21.21
CA TRP A 324 -4.79 -7.83 21.34
C TRP A 324 -4.59 -6.72 22.38
N GLY A 325 -5.11 -5.53 22.14
CA GLY A 325 -4.91 -4.34 22.97
C GLY A 325 -3.58 -3.63 22.71
N SER A 326 -2.82 -4.05 21.71
CA SER A 326 -1.56 -3.42 21.35
C SER A 326 -1.64 -2.58 20.06
N TYR A 327 -0.61 -1.78 19.85
CA TYR A 327 -0.41 -0.94 18.67
C TYR A 327 0.97 -1.18 18.08
N ALA A 328 1.05 -1.18 16.76
CA ALA A 328 2.30 -1.33 16.00
C ALA A 328 2.45 -0.24 14.93
N LYS A 329 3.69 0.00 14.51
CA LYS A 329 4.01 0.78 13.31
C LYS A 329 4.82 -0.11 12.38
N TRP A 330 4.41 -0.19 11.11
CA TRP A 330 5.14 -0.93 10.07
C TRP A 330 5.57 0.00 8.94
N GLY A 331 6.83 -0.09 8.57
CA GLY A 331 7.45 0.81 7.61
C GLY A 331 8.37 0.10 6.61
N LEU A 332 9.43 0.80 6.21
CA LEU A 332 10.45 0.29 5.31
C LEU A 332 11.13 -0.98 5.85
N GLN A 333 11.34 -1.07 7.17
CA GLN A 333 11.94 -2.24 7.80
C GLN A 333 11.07 -3.49 7.68
N ASP A 334 9.74 -3.31 7.64
CA ASP A 334 8.77 -4.39 7.52
C ASP A 334 8.46 -4.72 6.05
N GLY A 335 8.97 -3.90 5.12
CA GLY A 335 8.80 -4.07 3.69
C GLY A 335 7.38 -3.78 3.19
N VAL A 336 6.55 -3.08 3.99
CA VAL A 336 5.15 -2.74 3.65
C VAL A 336 4.99 -1.36 3.04
N VAL A 337 6.04 -0.53 3.05
CA VAL A 337 6.10 0.74 2.30
C VAL A 337 7.40 0.82 1.50
N GLY A 338 7.43 1.63 0.45
CA GLY A 338 8.60 1.81 -0.41
C GLY A 338 8.25 2.37 -1.77
N LEU A 339 9.15 2.25 -2.77
CA LEU A 339 8.90 2.63 -4.15
C LEU A 339 8.79 1.41 -5.06
N ALA A 340 7.90 1.49 -6.06
CA ALA A 340 7.78 0.52 -7.13
C ALA A 340 8.92 0.74 -8.14
N THR A 341 9.95 -0.09 -8.02
CA THR A 341 11.19 0.02 -8.81
C THR A 341 11.37 -1.05 -9.87
N ASP A 342 10.56 -2.12 -9.83
CA ASP A 342 10.73 -3.30 -10.69
C ASP A 342 10.01 -3.18 -12.05
N ASN A 343 9.26 -2.10 -12.29
CA ASN A 343 8.52 -1.89 -13.52
C ASN A 343 9.35 -1.22 -14.62
N ASP A 344 8.98 -1.46 -15.89
CA ASP A 344 9.70 -0.99 -17.07
C ASP A 344 9.80 0.55 -17.13
N ASN A 345 8.79 1.26 -16.63
CA ASN A 345 8.75 2.72 -16.70
C ASN A 345 9.78 3.35 -15.76
N TYR A 346 9.83 2.87 -14.49
CA TYR A 346 10.89 3.29 -13.57
C TYR A 346 12.27 3.00 -14.15
N GLN A 347 12.48 1.79 -14.69
CA GLN A 347 13.77 1.37 -15.23
C GLN A 347 14.21 2.20 -16.44
N SER A 348 13.28 2.74 -17.22
CA SER A 348 13.57 3.56 -18.41
C SER A 348 13.72 5.05 -18.13
N ILE A 349 13.02 5.61 -17.14
CA ILE A 349 12.99 7.03 -16.81
C ILE A 349 14.18 7.44 -15.95
N PHE A 350 14.47 6.66 -14.90
CA PHE A 350 15.58 6.97 -14.00
C PHE A 350 16.92 6.46 -14.56
N SER A 351 17.94 7.32 -14.53
CA SER A 351 19.31 6.91 -14.87
C SER A 351 19.86 5.95 -13.82
N GLU A 352 20.90 5.17 -14.16
CA GLU A 352 21.56 4.25 -13.24
C GLU A 352 22.12 4.98 -12.00
N GLU A 353 22.56 6.23 -12.14
CA GLU A 353 23.03 7.05 -11.03
C GLU A 353 21.88 7.41 -10.08
N GLN A 354 20.73 7.82 -10.61
CA GLN A 354 19.52 8.12 -9.83
C GLN A 354 18.98 6.89 -9.11
N LYS A 355 18.92 5.73 -9.80
CA LYS A 355 18.53 4.44 -9.20
C LYS A 355 19.44 4.06 -8.05
N SER A 356 20.76 4.12 -8.25
CA SER A 356 21.73 3.80 -7.20
C SER A 356 21.64 4.78 -6.02
N TYR A 357 21.35 6.05 -6.26
CA TYR A 357 21.13 7.03 -5.20
C TYR A 357 19.87 6.69 -4.39
N LEU A 358 18.73 6.41 -5.05
CA LEU A 358 17.49 6.02 -4.39
C LEU A 358 17.64 4.74 -3.57
N GLU A 359 18.32 3.71 -4.12
CA GLU A 359 18.64 2.48 -3.38
C GLU A 359 19.47 2.76 -2.13
N GLY A 360 20.46 3.64 -2.22
CA GLY A 360 21.27 4.06 -1.07
C GLY A 360 20.45 4.78 -0.01
N VAL A 361 19.59 5.71 -0.41
CA VAL A 361 18.68 6.42 0.49
C VAL A 361 17.69 5.47 1.16
N GLN A 362 17.09 4.56 0.40
CA GLN A 362 16.18 3.55 0.95
C GLN A 362 16.90 2.64 1.95
N ALA A 363 18.12 2.19 1.64
CA ALA A 363 18.91 1.37 2.56
C ALA A 363 19.25 2.12 3.87
N ASP A 364 19.58 3.40 3.78
CA ASP A 364 19.88 4.23 4.96
C ASP A 364 18.61 4.51 5.79
N ALA A 365 17.48 4.76 5.16
CA ALA A 365 16.18 4.91 5.82
C ALA A 365 15.77 3.61 6.52
N THR A 366 15.81 2.47 5.82
CA THR A 366 15.51 1.14 6.38
C THR A 366 16.42 0.79 7.57
N ALA A 367 17.68 1.22 7.54
CA ALA A 367 18.62 1.02 8.64
C ALA A 367 18.44 2.03 9.80
N GLY A 368 17.45 2.93 9.74
CA GLY A 368 17.19 3.95 10.74
C GLY A 368 18.28 5.02 10.86
N LYS A 369 19.08 5.23 9.81
CA LYS A 369 20.14 6.24 9.79
C LYS A 369 19.62 7.64 9.42
N LEU A 370 18.45 7.71 8.82
CA LEU A 370 17.78 8.96 8.47
C LEU A 370 16.66 9.23 9.48
N GLU A 371 16.59 10.46 9.98
CA GLU A 371 15.48 10.93 10.78
C GLU A 371 14.38 11.43 9.84
N ILE A 372 13.38 10.58 9.59
CA ILE A 372 12.23 10.93 8.77
C ILE A 372 11.08 11.31 9.70
N LEU A 373 10.62 12.55 9.56
CA LEU A 373 9.59 13.11 10.43
C LEU A 373 8.22 12.48 10.14
N SER A 374 7.38 12.35 11.17
CA SER A 374 6.00 11.89 11.07
C SER A 374 5.05 12.95 11.63
N ALA A 375 3.94 13.20 10.94
CA ALA A 375 2.86 14.04 11.43
C ALA A 375 2.07 13.37 12.57
N ILE A 376 2.14 12.03 12.65
CA ILE A 376 1.41 11.25 13.66
C ILE A 376 2.05 11.49 15.04
N GLY A 377 1.31 12.23 15.87
CA GLY A 377 1.78 12.65 17.20
C GLY A 377 2.61 13.94 17.21
N MET A 378 2.76 14.60 16.06
CA MET A 378 3.43 15.89 15.97
C MET A 378 2.56 17.03 16.52
N ASP A 379 3.20 18.02 17.14
CA ASP A 379 2.58 19.27 17.54
C ASP A 379 2.15 20.09 16.30
N ASN A 380 0.96 20.73 16.37
CA ASN A 380 0.43 21.46 15.22
C ASN A 380 1.31 22.63 14.78
N ASP A 381 1.94 23.35 15.71
CA ASP A 381 2.81 24.48 15.37
C ASP A 381 4.07 23.99 14.63
N GLN A 382 4.60 22.84 15.03
CA GLN A 382 5.72 22.18 14.34
C GLN A 382 5.30 21.70 12.94
N LEU A 383 4.13 21.08 12.81
CA LEU A 383 3.58 20.66 11.52
C LEU A 383 3.46 21.86 10.57
N GLN A 384 2.85 22.96 11.02
CA GLN A 384 2.68 24.16 10.20
C GLN A 384 4.01 24.81 9.79
N GLN A 385 5.04 24.73 10.64
CA GLN A 385 6.39 25.19 10.28
C GLN A 385 6.98 24.37 9.14
N ILE A 386 6.82 23.04 9.15
CA ILE A 386 7.31 22.17 8.06
C ILE A 386 6.52 22.45 6.78
N LEU A 387 5.19 22.49 6.86
CA LEU A 387 4.32 22.75 5.70
C LEU A 387 4.66 24.11 5.05
N ALA A 388 5.00 25.12 5.85
CA ALA A 388 5.41 26.43 5.34
C ALA A 388 6.73 26.38 4.54
N THR A 389 7.55 25.34 4.65
CA THR A 389 8.75 25.18 3.83
C THR A 389 8.47 24.70 2.41
N ALA A 390 7.27 24.19 2.13
CA ALA A 390 6.91 23.68 0.81
C ALA A 390 6.98 24.78 -0.27
N THR A 391 6.54 26.00 0.06
CA THR A 391 6.55 27.14 -0.88
C THR A 391 7.61 28.17 -0.46
N LYS A 392 8.46 28.54 -1.40
CA LYS A 392 9.45 29.62 -1.23
C LYS A 392 9.01 30.91 -1.89
#